data_163e25e4a6c082dc790d49bfda622b08
#
_entry.id   163e25e4a6c082dc790d49bfda622b08
#
_cell.length_a   1.000
_cell.length_b   1.000
_cell.length_c   1.000
_cell.angle_alpha   90.00
_cell.angle_beta   90.00
_cell.angle_gamma   90.00
#
_symmetry.space_group_name_H-M   'P 1'
#
loop_
_entity.id
_entity.type
_entity.pdbx_description
1 polymer ?
#
loop_
_entity_poly.entity_id
_entity_poly.type
_entity_poly.pdbx_seq_one_letter_code
_entity_poly.pdbx_strand_id
1 'polypeptide(L)'
;GQLDNGFNNVKEAVEKGNEAVEEAKSTIASVKSTVGAAHKTTSELLTQMKKITDILGEINSIAAQTNLLSLNASIEAARAGEHGKGFAVVADEIRALSEESAKSAGNIQNILKWLTDTTRQVDDEITQGTNAAAESVDTIDGLLEYFKNINNATEQASDIVKEEYSIIDNIK
;
A
#
# COMPACT_ATOMS: atom_id res chain seq x y z
N GLY A 1 4.48 27.60 47.68
CA GLY A 1 4.96 28.87 47.09
C GLY A 1 5.01 28.85 45.57
N GLN A 2 5.66 29.83 44.97
CA GLN A 2 5.81 29.89 43.50
C GLN A 2 6.56 28.68 42.91
N LEU A 3 7.54 28.13 43.62
CA LEU A 3 8.30 26.94 43.20
C LEU A 3 7.44 25.67 43.22
N ASP A 4 6.59 25.48 44.20
CA ASP A 4 5.67 24.33 44.28
C ASP A 4 4.68 24.34 43.10
N ASN A 5 4.18 25.53 42.74
CA ASN A 5 3.33 25.69 41.56
C ASN A 5 4.10 25.34 40.26
N GLY A 6 5.40 25.72 40.20
CA GLY A 6 6.27 25.37 39.08
C GLY A 6 6.42 23.86 38.90
N PHE A 7 6.70 23.13 40.00
CA PHE A 7 6.83 21.67 39.97
C PHE A 7 5.51 20.97 39.59
N ASN A 8 4.38 21.46 40.12
CA ASN A 8 3.06 20.93 39.77
C ASN A 8 2.75 21.14 38.28
N ASN A 9 3.08 22.30 37.70
CA ASN A 9 2.90 22.57 36.30
C ASN A 9 3.75 21.65 35.40
N VAL A 10 4.99 21.37 35.81
CA VAL A 10 5.86 20.41 35.08
C VAL A 10 5.27 19.00 35.14
N LYS A 11 4.80 18.58 36.31
CA LYS A 11 4.21 17.26 36.49
C LYS A 11 2.94 17.09 35.65
N GLU A 12 2.06 18.08 35.61
CA GLU A 12 0.88 18.09 34.76
C GLU A 12 1.27 18.04 33.27
N ALA A 13 2.32 18.77 32.86
CA ALA A 13 2.81 18.75 31.49
C ALA A 13 3.37 17.37 31.10
N VAL A 14 4.07 16.69 32.02
CA VAL A 14 4.58 15.33 31.83
C VAL A 14 3.44 14.32 31.70
N GLU A 15 2.41 14.43 32.53
CA GLU A 15 1.21 13.55 32.47
C GLU A 15 0.52 13.71 31.11
N LYS A 16 0.26 14.94 30.67
CA LYS A 16 -0.33 15.23 29.35
C LYS A 16 0.58 14.75 28.20
N GLY A 17 1.88 14.87 28.36
CA GLY A 17 2.87 14.35 27.41
C GLY A 17 2.79 12.83 27.26
N ASN A 18 2.69 12.11 28.38
CA ASN A 18 2.54 10.66 28.40
C ASN A 18 1.21 10.23 27.74
N GLU A 19 0.10 10.92 28.02
CA GLU A 19 -1.19 10.64 27.38
C GLU A 19 -1.11 10.82 25.86
N ALA A 20 -0.49 11.90 25.40
CA ALA A 20 -0.30 12.15 23.96
C ALA A 20 0.58 11.10 23.29
N VAL A 21 1.58 10.58 23.99
CA VAL A 21 2.44 9.49 23.51
C VAL A 21 1.67 8.18 23.39
N GLU A 22 0.83 7.83 24.33
CA GLU A 22 -0.01 6.63 24.26
C GLU A 22 -1.04 6.74 23.13
N GLU A 23 -1.63 7.90 22.90
CA GLU A 23 -2.50 8.14 21.76
C GLU A 23 -1.76 8.00 20.42
N ALA A 24 -0.53 8.54 20.35
CA ALA A 24 0.33 8.40 19.18
C ALA A 24 0.68 6.93 18.88
N LYS A 25 1.01 6.13 19.92
CA LYS A 25 1.22 4.67 19.79
C LYS A 25 0.00 3.96 19.22
N SER A 26 -1.17 4.25 19.75
CA SER A 26 -2.44 3.69 19.26
C SER A 26 -2.68 4.03 17.78
N THR A 27 -2.42 5.29 17.42
CA THR A 27 -2.56 5.76 16.05
C THR A 27 -1.59 5.02 15.12
N ILE A 28 -0.32 4.86 15.49
CA ILE A 28 0.67 4.13 14.68
C ILE A 28 0.30 2.64 14.55
N ALA A 29 -0.23 2.03 15.61
CA ALA A 29 -0.72 0.66 15.53
C ALA A 29 -1.85 0.51 14.49
N SER A 30 -2.77 1.49 14.45
CA SER A 30 -3.84 1.55 13.43
C SER A 30 -3.29 1.76 12.02
N VAL A 31 -2.31 2.64 11.85
CA VAL A 31 -1.61 2.85 10.57
C VAL A 31 -0.97 1.55 10.10
N LYS A 32 -0.22 0.87 10.97
CA LYS A 32 0.43 -0.41 10.65
C LYS A 32 -0.58 -1.47 10.21
N SER A 33 -1.74 -1.55 10.87
CA SER A 33 -2.82 -2.46 10.48
C SER A 33 -3.38 -2.13 9.10
N THR A 34 -3.64 -0.84 8.82
CA THR A 34 -4.17 -0.36 7.53
C THR A 34 -3.20 -0.62 6.39
N VAL A 35 -1.91 -0.32 6.62
CA VAL A 35 -0.84 -0.55 5.64
C VAL A 35 -0.68 -2.05 5.36
N GLY A 36 -0.76 -2.90 6.40
CA GLY A 36 -0.76 -4.35 6.22
C GLY A 36 -1.93 -4.88 5.40
N ALA A 37 -3.13 -4.34 5.60
CA ALA A 37 -4.30 -4.67 4.79
C ALA A 37 -4.13 -4.21 3.33
N ALA A 38 -3.57 -3.01 3.11
CA ALA A 38 -3.28 -2.49 1.78
C ALA A 38 -2.26 -3.38 1.03
N HIS A 39 -1.18 -3.80 1.68
CA HIS A 39 -0.19 -4.73 1.11
C HIS A 39 -0.85 -6.04 0.66
N LYS A 40 -1.70 -6.63 1.51
CA LYS A 40 -2.44 -7.85 1.17
C LYS A 40 -3.30 -7.66 -0.09
N THR A 41 -4.07 -6.58 -0.15
CA THR A 41 -4.93 -6.26 -1.30
C THR A 41 -4.11 -6.06 -2.59
N THR A 42 -2.98 -5.37 -2.50
CA THR A 42 -2.04 -5.16 -3.62
C THR A 42 -1.47 -6.49 -4.14
N SER A 43 -1.07 -7.38 -3.24
CA SER A 43 -0.59 -8.72 -3.59
C SER A 43 -1.66 -9.58 -4.28
N GLU A 44 -2.91 -9.54 -3.78
CA GLU A 44 -4.04 -10.20 -4.40
C GLU A 44 -4.32 -9.64 -5.80
N LEU A 45 -4.22 -8.31 -5.98
CA LEU A 45 -4.41 -7.65 -7.27
C LEU A 45 -3.35 -8.10 -8.29
N LEU A 46 -2.07 -8.14 -7.91
CA LEU A 46 -0.99 -8.66 -8.77
C LEU A 46 -1.26 -10.11 -9.20
N THR A 47 -1.77 -10.93 -8.29
CA THR A 47 -2.13 -12.32 -8.60
C THR A 47 -3.26 -12.41 -9.62
N GLN A 48 -4.28 -11.55 -9.51
CA GLN A 48 -5.39 -11.51 -10.47
C GLN A 48 -4.93 -11.00 -11.85
N MET A 49 -4.06 -9.98 -11.89
CA MET A 49 -3.48 -9.46 -13.14
C MET A 49 -2.72 -10.55 -13.89
N LYS A 50 -1.96 -11.38 -13.17
CA LYS A 50 -1.26 -12.53 -13.77
C LYS A 50 -2.24 -13.50 -14.44
N LYS A 51 -3.33 -13.86 -13.74
CA LYS A 51 -4.38 -14.74 -14.32
C LYS A 51 -5.01 -14.14 -15.58
N ILE A 52 -5.29 -12.83 -15.58
CA ILE A 52 -5.85 -12.16 -16.76
C ILE A 52 -4.83 -12.19 -17.91
N THR A 53 -3.55 -12.01 -17.62
CA THR A 53 -2.48 -12.11 -18.64
C THR A 53 -2.44 -13.51 -19.26
N ASP A 54 -2.59 -14.56 -18.47
CA ASP A 54 -2.63 -15.94 -18.96
C ASP A 54 -3.85 -16.17 -19.88
N ILE A 55 -5.03 -15.68 -19.47
CA ILE A 55 -6.27 -15.74 -20.30
C ILE A 55 -6.10 -14.99 -21.61
N LEU A 56 -5.45 -13.82 -21.62
CA LEU A 56 -5.19 -13.08 -22.85
C LEU A 56 -4.23 -13.83 -23.79
N GLY A 57 -3.30 -14.58 -23.23
CA GLY A 57 -2.46 -15.50 -24.01
C GLY A 57 -3.29 -16.58 -24.73
N GLU A 58 -4.27 -17.15 -24.04
CA GLU A 58 -5.20 -18.11 -24.62
C GLU A 58 -6.08 -17.47 -25.71
N ILE A 59 -6.64 -16.28 -25.47
CA ILE A 59 -7.44 -15.54 -26.47
C ILE A 59 -6.61 -15.24 -27.72
N ASN A 60 -5.36 -14.81 -27.58
CA ASN A 60 -4.47 -14.59 -28.73
C ASN A 60 -4.22 -15.89 -29.51
N SER A 61 -4.03 -17.01 -28.81
CA SER A 61 -3.87 -18.33 -29.45
C SER A 61 -5.12 -18.73 -30.22
N ILE A 62 -6.31 -18.54 -29.65
CA ILE A 62 -7.61 -18.82 -30.30
C ILE A 62 -7.78 -17.93 -31.53
N ALA A 63 -7.47 -16.64 -31.41
CA ALA A 63 -7.53 -15.71 -32.55
C ALA A 63 -6.60 -16.13 -33.69
N ALA A 64 -5.37 -16.55 -33.40
CA ALA A 64 -4.41 -17.03 -34.37
C ALA A 64 -4.90 -18.35 -35.05
N GLN A 65 -5.46 -19.28 -34.27
CA GLN A 65 -6.04 -20.51 -34.84
C GLN A 65 -7.24 -20.22 -35.70
N THR A 66 -8.12 -19.29 -35.30
CA THR A 66 -9.30 -18.87 -36.08
C THR A 66 -8.91 -18.19 -37.36
N ASN A 67 -7.85 -17.38 -37.36
CA ASN A 67 -7.27 -16.76 -38.53
C ASN A 67 -6.74 -17.81 -39.53
N LEU A 68 -6.05 -18.84 -39.06
CA LEU A 68 -5.58 -19.93 -39.90
C LEU A 68 -6.73 -20.78 -40.49
N LEU A 69 -7.78 -21.04 -39.65
CA LEU A 69 -8.98 -21.76 -40.09
C LEU A 69 -9.74 -20.98 -41.18
N SER A 70 -9.91 -19.68 -41.00
CA SER A 70 -10.56 -18.81 -41.97
C SER A 70 -9.78 -18.73 -43.31
N LEU A 71 -8.44 -18.66 -43.21
CA LEU A 71 -7.60 -18.70 -44.38
C LEU A 71 -7.76 -20.02 -45.18
N ASN A 72 -7.77 -21.15 -44.51
CA ASN A 72 -7.99 -22.44 -45.13
C ASN A 72 -9.39 -22.53 -45.76
N ALA A 73 -10.42 -21.98 -45.08
CA ALA A 73 -11.77 -21.90 -45.60
C ALA A 73 -11.86 -21.00 -46.84
N SER A 74 -11.19 -19.84 -46.87
CA SER A 74 -11.11 -18.97 -48.06
C SER A 74 -10.44 -19.68 -49.24
N ILE A 75 -9.38 -20.45 -48.99
CA ILE A 75 -8.70 -21.23 -50.03
C ILE A 75 -9.63 -22.29 -50.61
N GLU A 76 -10.34 -23.04 -49.78
CA GLU A 76 -11.26 -24.09 -50.26
C GLU A 76 -12.50 -23.51 -50.95
N ALA A 77 -12.99 -22.34 -50.45
CA ALA A 77 -14.04 -21.61 -51.14
C ALA A 77 -13.65 -21.14 -52.55
N ALA A 78 -12.41 -20.64 -52.68
CA ALA A 78 -11.88 -20.28 -54.00
C ALA A 78 -11.75 -21.50 -54.92
N ARG A 79 -11.41 -22.66 -54.39
CA ARG A 79 -11.31 -23.93 -55.15
C ARG A 79 -12.66 -24.44 -55.64
N ALA A 80 -13.74 -24.13 -54.94
CA ALA A 80 -15.13 -24.46 -55.33
C ALA A 80 -15.70 -23.53 -56.42
N GLY A 81 -14.99 -22.48 -56.83
CA GLY A 81 -15.37 -21.55 -57.88
C GLY A 81 -16.71 -20.83 -57.60
N GLU A 82 -17.63 -20.81 -58.54
CA GLU A 82 -18.92 -20.12 -58.41
C GLU A 82 -19.72 -20.58 -57.19
N HIS A 83 -19.64 -21.87 -56.83
CA HIS A 83 -20.36 -22.46 -55.69
C HIS A 83 -19.76 -22.04 -54.35
N GLY A 84 -18.52 -21.55 -54.32
CA GLY A 84 -17.84 -21.15 -53.10
C GLY A 84 -17.96 -19.66 -52.75
N LYS A 85 -18.48 -18.80 -53.61
CA LYS A 85 -18.48 -17.32 -53.42
C LYS A 85 -19.07 -16.87 -52.08
N GLY A 86 -20.18 -17.44 -51.63
CA GLY A 86 -20.79 -17.10 -50.34
C GLY A 86 -19.91 -17.51 -49.16
N PHE A 87 -19.26 -18.67 -49.26
CA PHE A 87 -18.33 -19.14 -48.21
C PHE A 87 -17.05 -18.30 -48.12
N ALA A 88 -16.55 -17.82 -49.27
CA ALA A 88 -15.39 -16.93 -49.32
C ALA A 88 -15.64 -15.65 -48.50
N VAL A 89 -16.79 -15.01 -48.72
CA VAL A 89 -17.18 -13.80 -47.96
C VAL A 89 -17.23 -14.04 -46.44
N VAL A 90 -17.80 -15.16 -46.03
CA VAL A 90 -17.89 -15.53 -44.59
C VAL A 90 -16.49 -15.81 -44.03
N ALA A 91 -15.63 -16.49 -44.80
CA ALA A 91 -14.26 -16.79 -44.37
C ALA A 91 -13.43 -15.51 -44.22
N ASP A 92 -13.55 -14.57 -45.15
CA ASP A 92 -12.86 -13.27 -45.06
C ASP A 92 -13.35 -12.43 -43.85
N GLU A 93 -14.66 -12.46 -43.55
CA GLU A 93 -15.22 -11.78 -42.37
C GLU A 93 -14.70 -12.42 -41.08
N ILE A 94 -14.67 -13.75 -40.96
CA ILE A 94 -14.08 -14.46 -39.81
C ILE A 94 -12.59 -14.10 -39.65
N ARG A 95 -11.88 -13.98 -40.75
CA ARG A 95 -10.48 -13.55 -40.72
C ARG A 95 -10.34 -12.16 -40.15
N ALA A 96 -11.12 -11.20 -40.64
CA ALA A 96 -11.10 -9.81 -40.13
C ALA A 96 -11.41 -9.74 -38.62
N LEU A 97 -12.44 -10.50 -38.20
CA LEU A 97 -12.79 -10.58 -36.77
C LEU A 97 -11.69 -11.20 -35.88
N SER A 98 -10.98 -12.21 -36.42
CA SER A 98 -9.87 -12.84 -35.70
C SER A 98 -8.67 -11.89 -35.55
N GLU A 99 -8.36 -11.12 -36.60
CA GLU A 99 -7.32 -10.07 -36.54
C GLU A 99 -7.68 -8.95 -35.56
N GLU A 100 -8.94 -8.50 -35.54
CA GLU A 100 -9.43 -7.51 -34.60
C GLU A 100 -9.40 -8.02 -33.17
N SER A 101 -9.76 -9.29 -32.95
CA SER A 101 -9.69 -9.96 -31.62
C SER A 101 -8.26 -10.00 -31.10
N ALA A 102 -7.30 -10.39 -31.92
CA ALA A 102 -5.88 -10.41 -31.56
C ALA A 102 -5.37 -9.00 -31.22
N LYS A 103 -5.74 -7.98 -32.00
CA LYS A 103 -5.40 -6.58 -31.75
C LYS A 103 -5.99 -6.10 -30.41
N SER A 104 -7.23 -6.43 -30.12
CA SER A 104 -7.91 -6.06 -28.88
C SER A 104 -7.25 -6.72 -27.68
N ALA A 105 -6.92 -8.01 -27.75
CA ALA A 105 -6.20 -8.73 -26.72
C ALA A 105 -4.81 -8.12 -26.46
N GLY A 106 -4.09 -7.72 -27.51
CA GLY A 106 -2.81 -7.01 -27.39
C GLY A 106 -2.94 -5.65 -26.69
N ASN A 107 -3.99 -4.89 -26.98
CA ASN A 107 -4.25 -3.63 -26.30
C ASN A 107 -4.52 -3.83 -24.80
N ILE A 108 -5.31 -4.84 -24.44
CA ILE A 108 -5.58 -5.17 -23.04
C ILE A 108 -4.29 -5.63 -22.33
N GLN A 109 -3.43 -6.38 -23.02
CA GLN A 109 -2.14 -6.81 -22.48
C GLN A 109 -1.22 -5.63 -22.13
N ASN A 110 -1.22 -4.57 -22.96
CA ASN A 110 -0.47 -3.35 -22.67
C ASN A 110 -1.04 -2.61 -21.44
N ILE A 111 -2.36 -2.54 -21.31
CA ILE A 111 -3.02 -1.95 -20.13
C ILE A 111 -2.67 -2.75 -18.87
N LEU A 112 -2.71 -4.08 -18.91
CA LEU A 112 -2.34 -4.92 -17.77
C LEU A 112 -0.88 -4.78 -17.38
N LYS A 113 0.02 -4.64 -18.35
CA LYS A 113 1.42 -4.37 -18.07
C LYS A 113 1.57 -3.06 -17.29
N TRP A 114 0.96 -1.98 -17.77
CA TRP A 114 0.98 -0.69 -17.07
C TRP A 114 0.38 -0.79 -15.66
N LEU A 115 -0.77 -1.47 -15.50
CA LEU A 115 -1.40 -1.70 -14.20
C LEU A 115 -0.47 -2.48 -13.25
N THR A 116 0.20 -3.52 -13.77
CA THR A 116 1.14 -4.33 -12.98
C THR A 116 2.32 -3.48 -12.48
N ASP A 117 2.88 -2.65 -13.36
CA ASP A 117 4.00 -1.79 -12.99
C ASP A 117 3.58 -0.71 -11.98
N THR A 118 2.40 -0.10 -12.16
CA THR A 118 1.83 0.86 -11.21
C THR A 118 1.52 0.20 -9.85
N THR A 119 0.98 -1.02 -9.86
CA THR A 119 0.66 -1.75 -8.63
C THR A 119 1.93 -2.13 -7.85
N ARG A 120 3.02 -2.46 -8.53
CA ARG A 120 4.33 -2.68 -7.87
C ARG A 120 4.86 -1.41 -7.23
N GLN A 121 4.71 -0.27 -7.90
CA GLN A 121 5.10 1.01 -7.31
C GLN A 121 4.30 1.30 -6.02
N VAL A 122 2.99 1.03 -6.01
CA VAL A 122 2.16 1.14 -4.80
C VAL A 122 2.65 0.20 -3.69
N ASP A 123 3.06 -1.02 -4.03
CA ASP A 123 3.61 -1.98 -3.06
C ASP A 123 4.92 -1.48 -2.43
N ASP A 124 5.78 -0.86 -3.22
CA ASP A 124 7.01 -0.22 -2.73
C ASP A 124 6.70 0.95 -1.79
N GLU A 125 5.72 1.80 -2.12
CA GLU A 125 5.27 2.92 -1.26
C GLU A 125 4.66 2.41 0.05
N ILE A 126 3.89 1.33 0.02
CA ILE A 126 3.35 0.63 1.20
C ILE A 126 4.50 0.14 2.10
N THR A 127 5.54 -0.45 1.51
CA THR A 127 6.72 -0.93 2.24
C THR A 127 7.44 0.24 2.93
N GLN A 128 7.62 1.36 2.23
CA GLN A 128 8.22 2.57 2.82
C GLN A 128 7.36 3.12 3.98
N GLY A 129 6.03 3.14 3.82
CA GLY A 129 5.10 3.54 4.87
C GLY A 129 5.19 2.64 6.12
N THR A 130 5.38 1.32 5.92
CA THR A 130 5.59 0.37 7.03
C THR A 130 6.87 0.68 7.80
N ASN A 131 7.96 0.97 7.09
CA ASN A 131 9.24 1.30 7.72
C ASN A 131 9.16 2.62 8.48
N ALA A 132 8.53 3.66 7.90
CA ALA A 132 8.32 4.94 8.56
C ALA A 132 7.46 4.80 9.84
N ALA A 133 6.44 3.94 9.81
CA ALA A 133 5.65 3.64 11.00
C ALA A 133 6.47 2.94 12.08
N ALA A 134 7.40 2.03 11.71
CA ALA A 134 8.29 1.38 12.67
C ALA A 134 9.26 2.37 13.32
N GLU A 135 9.91 3.25 12.54
CA GLU A 135 10.79 4.30 13.05
C GLU A 135 10.05 5.28 13.97
N SER A 136 8.77 5.53 13.69
CA SER A 136 7.92 6.37 14.54
C SER A 136 7.70 5.74 15.92
N VAL A 137 7.57 4.40 16.01
CA VAL A 137 7.45 3.69 17.29
C VAL A 137 8.71 3.87 18.12
N ASP A 138 9.89 3.68 17.52
CA ASP A 138 11.18 3.85 18.22
C ASP A 138 11.35 5.28 18.75
N THR A 139 10.92 6.28 17.95
CA THR A 139 10.95 7.69 18.38
C THR A 139 10.03 7.94 19.57
N ILE A 140 8.84 7.36 19.55
CA ILE A 140 7.84 7.49 20.63
C ILE A 140 8.33 6.81 21.92
N ASP A 141 8.97 5.64 21.82
CA ASP A 141 9.55 4.97 22.96
C ASP A 141 10.67 5.81 23.60
N GLY A 142 11.46 6.51 22.79
CA GLY A 142 12.42 7.50 23.27
C GLY A 142 11.78 8.67 24.00
N LEU A 143 10.63 9.17 23.57
CA LEU A 143 9.91 10.25 24.25
C LEU A 143 9.41 9.83 25.64
N LEU A 144 8.96 8.60 25.81
CA LEU A 144 8.57 8.07 27.13
C LEU A 144 9.74 8.07 28.10
N GLU A 145 10.94 7.73 27.65
CA GLU A 145 12.15 7.79 28.46
C GLU A 145 12.49 9.23 28.86
N TYR A 146 12.36 10.18 27.94
CA TYR A 146 12.55 11.60 28.25
C TYR A 146 11.56 12.11 29.29
N PHE A 147 10.27 11.81 29.18
CA PHE A 147 9.27 12.21 30.16
C PHE A 147 9.52 11.58 31.54
N LYS A 148 9.95 10.32 31.59
CA LYS A 148 10.36 9.67 32.83
C LYS A 148 11.54 10.38 33.48
N ASN A 149 12.53 10.77 32.70
CA ASN A 149 13.71 11.50 33.20
C ASN A 149 13.33 12.90 33.70
N ILE A 150 12.44 13.61 33.00
CA ILE A 150 11.92 14.92 33.43
C ILE A 150 11.17 14.77 34.76
N ASN A 151 10.32 13.75 34.90
CA ASN A 151 9.60 13.52 36.16
C ASN A 151 10.56 13.28 37.34
N ASN A 152 11.53 12.38 37.16
CA ASN A 152 12.54 12.07 38.17
C ASN A 152 13.35 13.32 38.56
N ALA A 153 13.80 14.12 37.61
CA ALA A 153 14.53 15.35 37.88
C ALA A 153 13.68 16.39 38.64
N THR A 154 12.39 16.46 38.27
CA THR A 154 11.43 17.37 38.95
C THR A 154 11.17 16.95 40.38
N GLU A 155 11.03 15.64 40.68
CA GLU A 155 10.88 15.12 42.03
C GLU A 155 12.14 15.42 42.85
N GLN A 156 13.34 15.15 42.33
CA GLN A 156 14.58 15.45 43.02
C GLN A 156 14.71 16.95 43.32
N ALA A 157 14.41 17.82 42.35
CA ALA A 157 14.46 19.26 42.56
C ALA A 157 13.44 19.72 43.62
N SER A 158 12.23 19.14 43.61
CA SER A 158 11.20 19.43 44.66
C SER A 158 11.67 19.04 46.06
N ASP A 159 12.33 17.91 46.19
CA ASP A 159 12.80 17.43 47.50
C ASP A 159 13.97 18.27 48.02
N ILE A 160 14.91 18.68 47.17
CA ILE A 160 15.98 19.62 47.54
C ILE A 160 15.40 20.96 48.03
N VAL A 161 14.40 21.50 47.35
CA VAL A 161 13.76 22.76 47.73
C VAL A 161 13.04 22.64 49.09
N LYS A 162 12.36 21.51 49.38
CA LYS A 162 11.76 21.25 50.65
C LYS A 162 12.79 21.18 51.81
N GLU A 163 13.93 20.52 51.53
CA GLU A 163 15.03 20.43 52.49
C GLU A 163 15.61 21.80 52.81
N GLU A 164 15.84 22.65 51.79
CA GLU A 164 16.31 24.02 51.97
C GLU A 164 15.34 24.87 52.79
N TYR A 165 14.02 24.76 52.54
CA TYR A 165 13.02 25.46 53.37
C TYR A 165 13.05 25.00 54.82
N SER A 166 13.23 23.69 55.07
CA SER A 166 13.36 23.15 56.44
C SER A 166 14.58 23.68 57.15
N ILE A 167 15.70 23.80 56.46
CA ILE A 167 16.92 24.38 57.03
C ILE A 167 16.73 25.86 57.36
N ILE A 168 16.12 26.64 56.49
CA ILE A 168 15.86 28.08 56.72
C ILE A 168 14.91 28.28 57.94
N ASP A 169 13.91 27.44 58.12
CA ASP A 169 12.98 27.53 59.27
C ASP A 169 13.66 27.16 60.59
N ASN A 170 14.65 26.28 60.57
CA ASN A 170 15.44 25.89 61.77
C ASN A 170 16.50 26.93 62.19
N ILE A 171 16.80 27.91 61.34
CA ILE A 171 17.80 28.98 61.60
C ILE A 171 17.11 30.23 62.24
N LYS A 172 15.78 30.32 62.15
CA LYS A 172 15.01 31.40 62.79
C LYS A 172 14.69 31.09 64.23
#